data_c6251d60efcb6b3371f5fa0929224e0a
#
_entry.id   c6251d60efcb6b3371f5fa0929224e0a
#
_cell.length_a   1.000
_cell.length_b   1.000
_cell.length_c   1.000
_cell.angle_alpha   90.00
_cell.angle_beta   90.00
_cell.angle_gamma   90.00
#
_symmetry.space_group_name_H-M   'P 1'
#
loop_
_entity.id
_entity.type
_entity.pdbx_description
1 polymer ?
#
loop_
_entity_poly.entity_id
_entity_poly.type
_entity_poly.pdbx_seq_one_letter_code
_entity_poly.pdbx_strand_id
1 'polypeptide(L)'
;MLAESGLSKLERELIAVAVSALNRCFYCLTAHGAAVRELSGDPILGEMMVMNWRTAPLTEKQKAMLTFSEKVTLASATVTEADRQGLRDHGFSDRDIWDIANVAAFFNMTNRVASATDMRPNDEYHAQHR
;
A
#
# COMPACT_ATOMS: atom_id res chain seq x y z
N MET A 1 3.27 -6.68 9.10
CA MET A 1 1.88 -6.20 8.91
C MET A 1 1.04 -6.21 10.17
N LEU A 2 1.21 -7.19 11.03
CA LEU A 2 0.38 -7.34 12.24
C LEU A 2 0.98 -6.73 13.50
N ALA A 3 2.26 -6.34 13.47
CA ALA A 3 2.93 -5.72 14.59
C ALA A 3 2.37 -4.31 14.87
N GLU A 4 2.42 -3.88 16.11
CA GLU A 4 2.07 -2.50 16.46
C GLU A 4 3.04 -1.51 15.82
N SER A 5 2.49 -0.43 15.29
CA SER A 5 3.28 0.66 14.72
C SER A 5 2.45 1.96 14.75
N GLY A 6 3.08 3.08 14.40
CA GLY A 6 2.40 4.36 14.22
C GLY A 6 1.49 4.40 13.00
N LEU A 7 1.59 3.41 12.10
CA LEU A 7 0.68 3.25 10.97
C LEU A 7 -0.53 2.42 11.40
N SER A 8 -1.72 2.85 11.01
CA SER A 8 -2.93 2.05 11.21
C SER A 8 -2.92 0.81 10.30
N LYS A 9 -3.76 -0.17 10.63
CA LYS A 9 -3.95 -1.35 9.77
C LYS A 9 -4.40 -0.94 8.36
N LEU A 10 -5.32 0.01 8.27
CA LEU A 10 -5.79 0.53 7.00
C LEU A 10 -4.65 1.17 6.20
N GLU A 11 -3.84 2.01 6.83
CA GLU A 11 -2.70 2.65 6.14
C GLU A 11 -1.73 1.63 5.57
N ARG A 12 -1.44 0.56 6.31
CA ARG A 12 -0.58 -0.54 5.81
C ARG A 12 -1.20 -1.24 4.60
N GLU A 13 -2.50 -1.47 4.63
CA GLU A 13 -3.20 -2.09 3.49
C GLU A 13 -3.30 -1.13 2.29
N LEU A 14 -3.41 0.18 2.52
CA LEU A 14 -3.34 1.17 1.44
C LEU A 14 -1.98 1.12 0.73
N ILE A 15 -0.89 1.01 1.47
CA ILE A 15 0.45 0.82 0.90
C ILE A 15 0.51 -0.49 0.11
N ALA A 16 0.00 -1.57 0.70
CA ALA A 16 -0.03 -2.89 0.06
C ALA A 16 -0.69 -2.84 -1.32
N VAL A 17 -1.87 -2.23 -1.41
CA VAL A 17 -2.62 -2.14 -2.67
C VAL A 17 -1.92 -1.21 -3.66
N ALA A 18 -1.44 -0.04 -3.22
CA ALA A 18 -0.76 0.91 -4.10
C ALA A 18 0.50 0.31 -4.73
N VAL A 19 1.34 -0.35 -3.94
CA VAL A 19 2.55 -1.03 -4.42
C VAL A 19 2.20 -2.19 -5.34
N SER A 20 1.21 -3.01 -4.96
CA SER A 20 0.78 -4.17 -5.73
C SER A 20 0.16 -3.79 -7.08
N ALA A 21 -0.50 -2.63 -7.15
CA ALA A 21 -1.03 -2.09 -8.42
C ALA A 21 0.09 -1.72 -9.38
N LEU A 22 1.16 -1.10 -8.89
CA LEU A 22 2.34 -0.77 -9.68
C LEU A 22 3.01 -2.03 -10.23
N ASN A 23 3.09 -3.07 -9.40
CA ASN A 23 3.69 -4.36 -9.77
C ASN A 23 2.72 -5.33 -10.45
N ARG A 24 1.46 -4.94 -10.61
CA ARG A 24 0.41 -5.73 -11.27
C ARG A 24 0.27 -7.15 -10.70
N CYS A 25 0.30 -7.26 -9.38
CA CYS A 25 0.14 -8.54 -8.69
C CYS A 25 -1.34 -8.86 -8.49
N PHE A 26 -1.88 -9.78 -9.29
CA PHE A 26 -3.30 -10.16 -9.21
C PHE A 26 -3.68 -10.72 -7.83
N TYR A 27 -2.88 -11.66 -7.31
CA TYR A 27 -3.12 -12.22 -5.97
C TYR A 27 -3.16 -11.12 -4.90
N CYS A 28 -2.13 -10.28 -4.88
CA CYS A 28 -1.99 -9.25 -3.84
C CYS A 28 -3.09 -8.19 -3.94
N LEU A 29 -3.44 -7.77 -5.16
CA LEU A 29 -4.51 -6.80 -5.36
C LEU A 29 -5.86 -7.34 -4.89
N THR A 30 -6.14 -8.62 -5.16
CA THR A 30 -7.39 -9.25 -4.74
C THR A 30 -7.47 -9.39 -3.23
N ALA A 31 -6.42 -9.93 -2.60
CA ALA A 31 -6.38 -10.16 -1.16
C ALA A 31 -6.39 -8.85 -0.36
N HIS A 32 -5.50 -7.91 -0.70
CA HIS A 32 -5.36 -6.65 0.03
C HIS A 32 -6.43 -5.63 -0.34
N GLY A 33 -6.98 -5.69 -1.55
CA GLY A 33 -8.18 -4.92 -1.91
C GLY A 33 -9.37 -5.30 -1.03
N ALA A 34 -9.54 -6.59 -0.75
CA ALA A 34 -10.56 -7.04 0.19
C ALA A 34 -10.31 -6.50 1.61
N ALA A 35 -9.06 -6.49 2.07
CA ALA A 35 -8.70 -5.93 3.37
C ALA A 35 -8.98 -4.42 3.45
N VAL A 36 -8.71 -3.67 2.39
CA VAL A 36 -9.07 -2.24 2.34
C VAL A 36 -10.58 -2.05 2.46
N ARG A 37 -11.39 -2.86 1.75
CA ARG A 37 -12.85 -2.79 1.87
C ARG A 37 -13.32 -3.09 3.30
N GLU A 38 -12.75 -4.11 3.92
CA GLU A 38 -13.08 -4.49 5.30
C GLU A 38 -12.76 -3.37 6.28
N LEU A 39 -11.54 -2.85 6.24
CA LEU A 39 -11.05 -1.88 7.22
C LEU A 39 -11.67 -0.49 7.03
N SER A 40 -11.97 -0.10 5.80
CA SER A 40 -12.57 1.19 5.50
C SER A 40 -14.11 1.17 5.57
N GLY A 41 -14.72 0.01 5.40
CA GLY A 41 -16.16 -0.11 5.21
C GLY A 41 -16.66 0.44 3.88
N ASP A 42 -15.76 0.72 2.94
CA ASP A 42 -16.08 1.35 1.66
C ASP A 42 -15.55 0.54 0.48
N PRO A 43 -16.42 -0.18 -0.25
CA PRO A 43 -15.99 -0.96 -1.41
C PRO A 43 -15.49 -0.09 -2.56
N ILE A 44 -15.94 1.15 -2.67
CA ILE A 44 -15.50 2.08 -3.72
C ILE A 44 -14.05 2.50 -3.47
N LEU A 45 -13.67 2.74 -2.23
CA LEU A 45 -12.27 3.05 -1.87
C LEU A 45 -11.34 1.92 -2.32
N GLY A 46 -11.73 0.67 -2.09
CA GLY A 46 -10.95 -0.48 -2.52
C GLY A 46 -10.70 -0.49 -4.03
N GLU A 47 -11.70 -0.19 -4.82
CA GLU A 47 -11.57 -0.10 -6.28
C GLU A 47 -10.67 1.06 -6.72
N MET A 48 -10.84 2.25 -6.14
CA MET A 48 -10.01 3.41 -6.43
C MET A 48 -8.55 3.14 -6.13
N MET A 49 -8.26 2.45 -5.02
CA MET A 49 -6.89 2.09 -4.65
C MET A 49 -6.25 1.16 -5.67
N VAL A 50 -6.99 0.19 -6.18
CA VAL A 50 -6.49 -0.74 -7.19
C VAL A 50 -6.25 -0.05 -8.53
N MET A 51 -7.17 0.80 -8.95
CA MET A 51 -7.12 1.43 -10.28
C MET A 51 -6.21 2.66 -10.30
N ASN A 52 -6.43 3.59 -9.38
CA ASN A 52 -5.66 4.84 -9.29
C ASN A 52 -5.93 5.50 -7.94
N TRP A 53 -5.07 5.25 -6.96
CA TRP A 53 -5.23 5.79 -5.61
C TRP A 53 -5.28 7.34 -5.57
N ARG A 54 -4.75 8.01 -6.59
CA ARG A 54 -4.78 9.48 -6.65
C ARG A 54 -6.18 10.05 -6.78
N THR A 55 -7.14 9.24 -7.23
CA THR A 55 -8.56 9.63 -7.31
C THR A 55 -9.32 9.39 -6.01
N ALA A 56 -8.73 8.68 -5.05
CA ALA A 56 -9.38 8.31 -3.82
C ALA A 56 -9.44 9.50 -2.83
N PRO A 57 -10.49 9.57 -1.99
CA PRO A 57 -10.65 10.62 -0.99
C PRO A 57 -9.74 10.38 0.22
N LEU A 58 -8.45 10.45 0.01
CA LEU A 58 -7.43 10.24 1.03
C LEU A 58 -7.00 11.56 1.66
N THR A 59 -6.51 11.50 2.90
CA THR A 59 -5.90 12.67 3.54
C THR A 59 -4.58 13.03 2.85
N GLU A 60 -4.14 14.27 3.00
CA GLU A 60 -2.85 14.69 2.47
C GLU A 60 -1.69 13.87 3.07
N LYS A 61 -1.81 13.50 4.35
CA LYS A 61 -0.86 12.61 5.02
C LYS A 61 -0.79 11.24 4.34
N GLN A 62 -1.94 10.63 4.05
CA GLN A 62 -2.00 9.34 3.35
C GLN A 62 -1.46 9.45 1.93
N LYS A 63 -1.75 10.53 1.21
CA LYS A 63 -1.21 10.75 -0.14
C LYS A 63 0.31 10.88 -0.13
N ALA A 64 0.87 11.58 0.85
CA ALA A 64 2.32 11.69 1.02
C ALA A 64 2.96 10.30 1.26
N MET A 65 2.34 9.50 2.10
CA MET A 65 2.75 8.13 2.38
C MET A 65 2.77 7.26 1.10
N LEU A 66 1.73 7.34 0.30
CA LEU A 66 1.62 6.56 -0.94
C LEU A 66 2.58 7.06 -2.02
N THR A 67 2.79 8.37 -2.12
CA THR A 67 3.77 8.96 -3.04
C THR A 67 5.17 8.46 -2.72
N PHE A 68 5.53 8.42 -1.43
CA PHE A 68 6.81 7.88 -0.98
C PHE A 68 6.93 6.39 -1.31
N SER A 69 5.89 5.61 -1.04
CA SER A 69 5.85 4.16 -1.33
C SER A 69 6.00 3.88 -2.82
N GLU A 70 5.41 4.70 -3.68
CA GLU A 70 5.58 4.62 -5.13
C GLU A 70 7.03 4.87 -5.54
N LYS A 71 7.68 5.89 -4.98
CA LYS A 71 9.09 6.18 -5.25
C LYS A 71 10.00 5.05 -4.80
N VAL A 72 9.75 4.47 -3.63
CA VAL A 72 10.47 3.28 -3.15
C VAL A 72 10.33 2.12 -4.14
N THR A 73 9.16 1.96 -4.74
CA THR A 73 8.86 0.88 -5.68
C THR A 73 9.54 1.09 -7.03
N LEU A 74 9.44 2.29 -7.59
CA LEU A 74 9.85 2.58 -8.96
C LEU A 74 11.27 3.12 -9.08
N ALA A 75 11.77 3.81 -8.07
CA ALA A 75 13.03 4.54 -8.13
C ALA A 75 13.68 4.69 -6.75
N SER A 76 13.80 3.61 -6.00
CA SER A 76 14.29 3.64 -4.61
C SER A 76 15.67 4.28 -4.46
N ALA A 77 16.54 4.11 -5.45
CA ALA A 77 17.89 4.69 -5.41
C ALA A 77 17.88 6.24 -5.49
N THR A 78 16.76 6.85 -5.86
CA THR A 78 16.61 8.30 -5.97
C THR A 78 15.98 8.96 -4.74
N VAL A 79 15.59 8.17 -3.72
CA VAL A 79 15.02 8.70 -2.48
C VAL A 79 16.08 9.54 -1.76
N THR A 80 15.69 10.77 -1.40
CA THR A 80 16.58 11.74 -0.77
C THR A 80 16.09 12.15 0.62
N GLU A 81 16.91 12.92 1.33
CA GLU A 81 16.48 13.51 2.61
C GLU A 81 15.28 14.44 2.44
N ALA A 82 15.17 15.12 1.30
CA ALA A 82 13.99 15.94 1.01
C ALA A 82 12.70 15.13 0.97
N ASP A 83 12.75 13.89 0.42
CA ASP A 83 11.61 12.98 0.43
C ASP A 83 11.22 12.58 1.85
N ARG A 84 12.19 12.26 2.68
CA ARG A 84 11.96 11.91 4.08
C ARG A 84 11.43 13.11 4.88
N GLN A 85 11.98 14.29 4.65
CA GLN A 85 11.50 15.51 5.32
C GLN A 85 10.06 15.82 4.92
N GLY A 86 9.67 15.57 3.68
CA GLY A 86 8.28 15.70 3.24
C GLY A 86 7.33 14.85 4.07
N LEU A 87 7.73 13.63 4.43
CA LEU A 87 6.92 12.78 5.32
C LEU A 87 6.87 13.34 6.74
N ARG A 88 7.98 13.84 7.28
CA ARG A 88 8.00 14.46 8.62
C ARG A 88 7.09 15.69 8.66
N ASP A 89 7.08 16.49 7.60
CA ASP A 89 6.22 17.68 7.49
C ASP A 89 4.73 17.31 7.49
N HIS A 90 4.39 16.07 7.09
CA HIS A 90 3.03 15.55 7.17
C HIS A 90 2.74 14.81 8.49
N GLY A 91 3.65 14.86 9.45
CA GLY A 91 3.44 14.32 10.79
C GLY A 91 3.91 12.87 11.00
N PHE A 92 4.69 12.32 10.07
CA PHE A 92 5.30 11.01 10.27
C PHE A 92 6.60 11.14 11.06
N SER A 93 6.80 10.25 12.03
CA SER A 93 8.07 10.11 12.75
C SER A 93 9.10 9.35 11.89
N ASP A 94 10.37 9.36 12.33
CA ASP A 94 11.40 8.55 11.67
C ASP A 94 11.08 7.06 11.75
N ARG A 95 10.46 6.60 12.83
CA ARG A 95 9.99 5.22 12.95
C ARG A 95 8.88 4.93 11.94
N ASP A 96 7.96 5.85 11.73
CA ASP A 96 6.91 5.69 10.74
C ASP A 96 7.49 5.60 9.33
N ILE A 97 8.50 6.41 9.01
CA ILE A 97 9.20 6.36 7.72
C ILE A 97 9.85 4.99 7.52
N TRP A 98 10.49 4.46 8.55
CA TRP A 98 11.05 3.11 8.54
C TRP A 98 9.96 2.07 8.26
N ASP A 99 8.83 2.17 8.92
CA ASP A 99 7.71 1.24 8.75
C ASP A 99 7.09 1.34 7.35
N ILE A 100 6.90 2.55 6.83
CA ILE A 100 6.42 2.77 5.46
C ILE A 100 7.35 2.10 4.45
N ALA A 101 8.65 2.34 4.57
CA ALA A 101 9.65 1.75 3.68
C ALA A 101 9.65 0.22 3.76
N ASN A 102 9.53 -0.33 4.96
CA ASN A 102 9.49 -1.79 5.14
C ASN A 102 8.21 -2.41 4.57
N VAL A 103 7.06 -1.79 4.76
CA VAL A 103 5.80 -2.30 4.19
C VAL A 103 5.87 -2.26 2.65
N ALA A 104 6.32 -1.16 2.08
CA ALA A 104 6.50 -1.05 0.63
C ALA A 104 7.48 -2.11 0.09
N ALA A 105 8.62 -2.29 0.73
CA ALA A 105 9.62 -3.27 0.33
C ALA A 105 9.12 -4.71 0.48
N PHE A 106 8.37 -5.00 1.54
CA PHE A 106 7.75 -6.31 1.76
C PHE A 106 6.82 -6.68 0.61
N PHE A 107 5.94 -5.75 0.19
CA PHE A 107 5.04 -6.01 -0.92
C PHE A 107 5.75 -6.06 -2.27
N ASN A 108 6.82 -5.30 -2.45
CA ASN A 108 7.69 -5.47 -3.62
C ASN A 108 8.26 -6.89 -3.71
N MET A 109 8.64 -7.48 -2.59
CA MET A 109 9.09 -8.87 -2.52
C MET A 109 7.94 -9.83 -2.80
N THR A 110 6.83 -9.73 -2.07
CA THR A 110 5.72 -10.68 -2.16
C THR A 110 5.01 -10.62 -3.50
N ASN A 111 4.87 -9.42 -4.11
CA ASN A 111 4.33 -9.27 -5.46
C ASN A 111 5.11 -10.10 -6.47
N ARG A 112 6.42 -10.04 -6.41
CA ARG A 112 7.30 -10.75 -7.34
C ARG A 112 7.25 -12.25 -7.13
N VAL A 113 7.26 -12.71 -5.88
CA VAL A 113 7.14 -14.12 -5.55
C VAL A 113 5.78 -14.67 -6.01
N ALA A 114 4.69 -13.97 -5.74
CA ALA A 114 3.36 -14.39 -6.12
C ALA A 114 3.20 -14.50 -7.65
N SER A 115 3.71 -13.51 -8.39
CA SER A 115 3.65 -13.52 -9.84
C SER A 115 4.55 -14.59 -10.45
N ALA A 116 5.77 -14.75 -9.91
CA ALA A 116 6.73 -15.75 -10.41
C ALA A 116 6.27 -17.19 -10.20
N THR A 117 5.46 -17.46 -9.18
CA THR A 117 4.95 -18.79 -8.83
C THR A 117 3.49 -19.03 -9.24
N ASP A 118 2.90 -18.10 -9.99
CA ASP A 118 1.49 -18.14 -10.43
C ASP A 118 0.52 -18.35 -9.25
N MET A 119 0.76 -17.65 -8.14
CA MET A 119 -0.13 -17.71 -6.98
C MET A 119 -1.49 -17.12 -7.32
N ARG A 120 -2.56 -17.87 -7.08
CA ARG A 120 -3.93 -17.44 -7.39
C ARG A 120 -4.70 -17.13 -6.13
N PRO A 121 -5.49 -16.04 -6.13
CA PRO A 121 -6.36 -15.72 -4.99
C PRO A 121 -7.51 -16.73 -4.91
N ASN A 122 -8.01 -16.96 -3.69
CA ASN A 122 -9.24 -17.71 -3.50
C ASN A 122 -10.42 -16.93 -4.12
N ASP A 123 -11.36 -17.63 -4.75
CA ASP A 123 -12.48 -16.98 -5.45
C ASP A 123 -13.31 -16.09 -4.54
N GLU A 124 -13.48 -16.48 -3.27
CA GLU A 124 -14.24 -15.69 -2.29
C GLU A 124 -13.62 -14.34 -1.98
N TYR A 125 -12.32 -14.12 -2.18
CA TYR A 125 -11.70 -12.82 -1.95
C TYR A 125 -12.27 -11.72 -2.84
N HIS A 126 -12.72 -12.08 -4.04
CA HIS A 126 -13.29 -11.12 -4.98
C HIS A 126 -14.60 -10.50 -4.48
N ALA A 127 -15.37 -11.26 -3.72
CA ALA A 127 -16.68 -10.83 -3.24
C ALA A 127 -16.66 -10.31 -1.79
N GLN A 128 -15.57 -10.52 -1.05
CA GLN A 128 -15.48 -10.13 0.35
C GLN A 128 -15.61 -8.60 0.52
N HIS A 129 -16.48 -8.22 1.45
CA HIS A 129 -16.69 -6.83 1.88
C HIS A 129 -17.07 -5.86 0.73
N ARG A 130 -17.80 -6.39 -0.26
CA ARG A 130 -18.34 -5.56 -1.35
C ARG A 130 -19.73 -5.02 -1.03
#